data_289f12e74c57dddc7e75c796ad0448ec
#
_entry.id   289f12e74c57dddc7e75c796ad0448ec
#
_cell.length_a   1.000
_cell.length_b   1.000
_cell.length_c   1.000
_cell.angle_alpha   90.00
_cell.angle_beta   90.00
_cell.angle_gamma   90.00
#
_symmetry.space_group_name_H-M   'P 1'
#
loop_
_entity.id
_entity.type
_entity.pdbx_description
1 polymer ?
#
loop_
_entity_poly.entity_id
_entity_poly.type
_entity_poly.pdbx_seq_one_letter_code
_entity_poly.pdbx_strand_id
1 'polypeptide(L)'
;MTTRTLSSFPPSTTPRSAVAASPSPRPKRRVYLAGKMHGSGNWRLPLVPQLGVSPFGQPIDCGRFIFTGPHFVPFGGESHEWVGWHAGVGQHDSSPSWPAPVNSRPRWVVPGLCMEWIRESDLFFAWINATDCHATLLELGWAHMLGKPVYMAFASRDLARQMWFARNCPRTTAQVHASPAEALDRALAWEVPFE
;
A
#
# COMPACT_ATOMS: atom_id res chain seq x y z
N MET A 1 -17.02 -25.14 -84.78
CA MET A 1 -16.12 -24.20 -84.22
C MET A 1 -16.55 -23.87 -82.79
N THR A 2 -15.86 -24.45 -81.81
CA THR A 2 -16.27 -24.38 -80.40
C THR A 2 -15.22 -23.49 -79.64
N THR A 3 -15.64 -22.33 -79.23
CA THR A 3 -14.81 -21.39 -78.54
C THR A 3 -14.75 -21.70 -77.05
N ARG A 4 -13.56 -22.02 -76.50
CA ARG A 4 -13.33 -22.26 -75.08
C ARG A 4 -13.14 -20.95 -74.36
N THR A 5 -13.97 -20.66 -73.38
CA THR A 5 -13.84 -19.50 -72.46
C THR A 5 -12.82 -19.81 -71.34
N LEU A 6 -11.82 -18.98 -71.19
CA LEU A 6 -10.81 -19.08 -70.13
C LEU A 6 -11.42 -18.56 -68.82
N SER A 7 -11.41 -19.43 -67.81
CA SER A 7 -11.79 -19.12 -66.44
C SER A 7 -10.69 -18.29 -65.74
N SER A 8 -11.01 -17.09 -65.28
CA SER A 8 -10.14 -16.24 -64.51
C SER A 8 -10.15 -16.67 -63.03
N PHE A 9 -9.00 -16.97 -62.45
CA PHE A 9 -8.82 -17.24 -61.01
C PHE A 9 -8.89 -15.93 -60.21
N PRO A 10 -9.59 -15.90 -59.04
CA PRO A 10 -9.56 -14.74 -58.19
C PRO A 10 -8.20 -14.63 -57.47
N PRO A 11 -7.77 -13.39 -57.14
CA PRO A 11 -6.49 -13.19 -56.43
C PRO A 11 -6.58 -13.70 -54.99
N SER A 12 -5.56 -14.46 -54.61
CA SER A 12 -5.35 -14.97 -53.26
C SER A 12 -5.10 -13.80 -52.27
N THR A 13 -6.07 -13.53 -51.40
CA THR A 13 -5.90 -12.57 -50.28
C THR A 13 -5.21 -13.30 -49.12
N THR A 14 -3.92 -13.05 -48.97
CA THR A 14 -3.14 -13.48 -47.80
C THR A 14 -3.68 -12.77 -46.55
N PRO A 15 -4.07 -13.47 -45.48
CA PRO A 15 -4.51 -12.82 -44.25
C PRO A 15 -3.33 -12.07 -43.61
N ARG A 16 -3.49 -10.77 -43.49
CA ARG A 16 -2.55 -9.88 -42.79
C ARG A 16 -2.57 -10.27 -41.31
N SER A 17 -1.52 -10.93 -40.83
CA SER A 17 -1.32 -11.20 -39.39
C SER A 17 -1.48 -9.95 -38.58
N ALA A 18 -2.57 -9.87 -37.82
CA ALA A 18 -2.74 -8.79 -36.83
C ALA A 18 -1.67 -8.99 -35.74
N VAL A 19 -0.67 -8.12 -35.72
CA VAL A 19 0.28 -8.05 -34.61
C VAL A 19 -0.53 -7.65 -33.38
N ALA A 20 -0.67 -8.61 -32.45
CA ALA A 20 -1.36 -8.38 -31.18
C ALA A 20 -0.63 -7.21 -30.48
N ALA A 21 -1.34 -6.12 -30.24
CA ALA A 21 -0.81 -5.00 -29.48
C ALA A 21 -0.43 -5.51 -28.07
N SER A 22 0.81 -5.29 -27.66
CA SER A 22 1.25 -5.60 -26.31
C SER A 22 0.33 -4.91 -25.30
N PRO A 23 -0.18 -5.62 -24.29
CA PRO A 23 -1.07 -5.01 -23.30
C PRO A 23 -0.36 -3.83 -22.64
N SER A 24 -1.03 -2.68 -22.61
CA SER A 24 -0.52 -1.50 -21.90
C SER A 24 -0.19 -1.87 -20.46
N PRO A 25 0.93 -1.40 -19.90
CA PRO A 25 1.28 -1.68 -18.52
C PRO A 25 0.15 -1.21 -17.60
N ARG A 26 -0.33 -2.10 -16.71
CA ARG A 26 -1.36 -1.74 -15.73
C ARG A 26 -0.85 -0.58 -14.86
N PRO A 27 -1.68 0.41 -14.55
CA PRO A 27 -1.29 1.49 -13.66
C PRO A 27 -0.89 0.91 -12.29
N LYS A 28 0.17 1.47 -11.68
CA LYS A 28 0.62 1.05 -10.35
C LYS A 28 -0.46 1.34 -9.31
N ARG A 29 -0.72 0.37 -8.42
CA ARG A 29 -1.65 0.58 -7.30
C ARG A 29 -1.09 1.59 -6.32
N ARG A 30 -1.96 2.44 -5.80
CA ARG A 30 -1.69 3.36 -4.70
C ARG A 30 -1.98 2.61 -3.39
N VAL A 31 -0.99 2.49 -2.51
CA VAL A 31 -1.07 1.63 -1.32
C VAL A 31 -0.78 2.42 -0.05
N TYR A 32 -1.72 2.36 0.90
CA TYR A 32 -1.49 2.79 2.27
C TYR A 32 -0.95 1.62 3.10
N LEU A 33 0.18 1.83 3.80
CA LEU A 33 0.86 0.77 4.56
C LEU A 33 0.67 0.96 6.07
N ALA A 34 -0.41 0.41 6.62
CA ALA A 34 -0.71 0.45 8.06
C ALA A 34 0.07 -0.61 8.85
N GLY A 35 0.31 -0.36 10.12
CA GLY A 35 0.94 -1.31 11.04
C GLY A 35 1.81 -0.63 12.09
N LYS A 36 2.01 -1.33 13.20
CA LYS A 36 2.80 -0.81 14.31
C LYS A 36 4.27 -0.66 13.93
N MET A 37 4.88 0.39 14.42
CA MET A 37 6.32 0.65 14.36
C MET A 37 6.86 0.63 15.78
N HIS A 38 7.40 -0.50 16.23
CA HIS A 38 8.04 -0.54 17.55
C HIS A 38 9.12 -1.63 17.65
N GLY A 39 10.13 -1.34 18.45
CA GLY A 39 11.12 -2.29 18.94
C GLY A 39 12.17 -2.77 17.95
N SER A 40 11.81 -3.05 16.72
CA SER A 40 12.70 -3.56 15.66
C SER A 40 12.86 -2.60 14.47
N GLY A 41 12.43 -1.36 14.62
CA GLY A 41 12.47 -0.37 13.54
C GLY A 41 11.20 -0.30 12.70
N ASN A 42 11.22 0.56 11.68
CA ASN A 42 10.12 0.72 10.75
C ASN A 42 10.20 -0.30 9.61
N TRP A 43 9.37 -1.33 9.65
CA TRP A 43 9.30 -2.39 8.64
C TRP A 43 9.01 -1.89 7.22
N ARG A 44 8.57 -0.64 7.07
CA ARG A 44 8.30 -0.02 5.76
C ARG A 44 9.57 0.42 5.04
N LEU A 45 10.66 0.71 5.76
CA LEU A 45 11.89 1.26 5.16
C LEU A 45 12.46 0.40 4.03
N PRO A 46 12.55 -0.93 4.15
CA PRO A 46 13.00 -1.77 3.04
C PRO A 46 12.05 -1.75 1.83
N LEU A 47 10.77 -1.42 2.05
CA LEU A 47 9.74 -1.39 1.01
C LEU A 47 9.59 -0.02 0.35
N VAL A 48 9.91 1.03 1.11
CA VAL A 48 9.80 2.45 0.71
C VAL A 48 11.13 3.15 1.06
N PRO A 49 12.20 2.92 0.28
CA PRO A 49 13.55 3.44 0.61
C PRO A 49 13.61 4.97 0.74
N GLN A 50 12.72 5.69 0.04
CA GLN A 50 12.64 7.16 0.11
C GLN A 50 11.78 7.68 1.28
N LEU A 51 11.26 6.79 2.13
CA LEU A 51 10.46 7.20 3.28
C LEU A 51 11.30 8.07 4.22
N GLY A 52 10.83 9.29 4.47
CA GLY A 52 11.55 10.28 5.29
C GLY A 52 12.55 11.17 4.54
N VAL A 53 12.91 10.85 3.28
CA VAL A 53 13.74 11.74 2.43
C VAL A 53 12.93 12.42 1.32
N SER A 54 11.82 11.83 0.92
CA SER A 54 10.87 12.46 -0.01
C SER A 54 10.09 13.59 0.66
N PRO A 55 9.59 14.57 -0.11
CA PRO A 55 8.76 15.62 0.43
C PRO A 55 7.59 15.05 1.23
N PHE A 56 7.40 15.57 2.43
CA PHE A 56 6.39 15.09 3.36
C PHE A 56 4.97 15.12 2.76
N GLY A 57 4.26 13.98 2.88
CA GLY A 57 2.88 13.87 2.41
C GLY A 57 2.71 13.65 0.92
N GLN A 58 3.81 13.64 0.13
CA GLN A 58 3.73 13.36 -1.29
C GLN A 58 3.79 11.84 -1.55
N PRO A 59 2.99 11.31 -2.48
CA PRO A 59 3.08 9.91 -2.88
C PRO A 59 4.47 9.55 -3.38
N ILE A 60 4.98 8.37 -3.00
CA ILE A 60 6.31 7.87 -3.35
C ILE A 60 6.20 6.72 -4.35
N ASP A 61 6.82 6.84 -5.51
CA ASP A 61 6.91 5.74 -6.48
C ASP A 61 7.97 4.72 -6.03
N CYS A 62 7.50 3.55 -5.58
CA CYS A 62 8.34 2.43 -5.15
C CYS A 62 8.62 1.41 -6.27
N GLY A 63 8.46 1.77 -7.53
CA GLY A 63 8.65 0.90 -8.70
C GLY A 63 7.45 -0.01 -8.95
N ARG A 64 7.06 -0.84 -7.99
CA ARG A 64 5.94 -1.80 -8.10
C ARG A 64 4.58 -1.21 -7.69
N PHE A 65 4.58 -0.21 -6.83
CA PHE A 65 3.40 0.47 -6.31
C PHE A 65 3.71 1.93 -6.01
N ILE A 66 2.69 2.72 -5.74
CA ILE A 66 2.81 4.08 -5.24
C ILE A 66 2.43 4.06 -3.75
N PHE A 67 3.39 4.39 -2.88
CA PHE A 67 3.13 4.56 -1.46
C PHE A 67 2.39 5.87 -1.20
N THR A 68 1.27 5.82 -0.49
CA THR A 68 0.47 7.02 -0.17
C THR A 68 0.59 7.45 1.29
N GLY A 69 1.01 6.56 2.19
CA GLY A 69 1.14 6.85 3.62
C GLY A 69 1.16 5.58 4.49
N PRO A 70 1.32 5.74 5.79
CA PRO A 70 1.54 6.98 6.52
C PRO A 70 2.96 7.54 6.34
N HIS A 71 3.07 8.85 6.21
CA HIS A 71 4.36 9.51 6.12
C HIS A 71 4.92 9.81 7.51
N PHE A 72 6.23 9.67 7.65
CA PHE A 72 6.96 9.86 8.90
C PHE A 72 7.98 10.96 8.75
N VAL A 73 8.19 11.73 9.80
CA VAL A 73 9.27 12.72 9.86
C VAL A 73 10.47 12.04 10.50
N PRO A 74 11.64 11.98 9.84
CA PRO A 74 12.84 11.47 10.46
C PRO A 74 13.21 12.35 11.66
N PHE A 75 13.54 11.72 12.78
CA PHE A 75 14.09 12.41 13.93
C PHE A 75 15.56 12.74 13.62
N GLY A 76 15.92 14.03 13.58
CA GLY A 76 17.28 14.47 13.29
C GLY A 76 18.24 14.10 14.41
N GLY A 77 18.97 12.99 14.23
CA GLY A 77 20.07 12.54 15.06
C GLY A 77 20.84 11.48 14.31
N GLU A 78 22.14 11.36 14.57
CA GLU A 78 23.03 10.38 13.94
C GLU A 78 22.67 8.93 14.24
N SER A 79 21.82 8.68 15.22
CA SER A 79 21.19 7.39 15.45
C SER A 79 19.91 7.31 14.61
N HIS A 80 19.86 6.43 13.64
CA HIS A 80 18.68 6.12 12.83
C HIS A 80 17.55 5.47 13.66
N GLU A 81 17.39 5.81 14.90
CA GLU A 81 16.26 5.43 15.72
C GLU A 81 15.03 6.19 15.27
N TRP A 82 14.33 5.58 14.35
CA TRP A 82 12.98 5.97 13.95
C TRP A 82 12.05 5.75 15.14
N VAL A 83 12.10 6.66 16.08
CA VAL A 83 11.10 6.69 17.15
C VAL A 83 9.76 7.00 16.48
N GLY A 84 8.90 6.02 16.44
CA GLY A 84 7.62 5.93 15.76
C GLY A 84 6.66 7.10 15.84
N TRP A 85 6.95 8.16 15.13
CA TRP A 85 6.12 9.34 15.07
C TRP A 85 5.50 9.44 13.68
N HIS A 86 4.22 9.14 13.57
CA HIS A 86 3.43 9.68 12.49
C HIS A 86 3.67 11.18 12.46
N ALA A 87 4.22 11.73 11.40
CA ALA A 87 4.27 13.15 11.05
C ALA A 87 3.92 14.21 12.11
N GLY A 88 3.45 13.82 13.25
CA GLY A 88 3.12 14.65 14.40
C GLY A 88 4.21 14.56 15.44
N VAL A 89 4.79 15.69 15.85
CA VAL A 89 5.48 15.80 17.10
C VAL A 89 4.42 15.75 18.16
N GLY A 90 4.25 14.56 18.65
CA GLY A 90 3.63 14.47 19.92
C GLY A 90 4.75 14.52 20.95
N GLN A 91 4.84 15.53 21.78
CA GLN A 91 5.32 15.31 23.10
C GLN A 91 4.53 14.17 23.71
N HIS A 92 5.10 12.97 23.77
CA HIS A 92 4.74 12.05 24.82
C HIS A 92 5.20 12.73 26.10
N ASP A 93 4.23 12.99 26.92
CA ASP A 93 4.35 13.62 28.21
C ASP A 93 5.74 13.63 28.80
N SER A 94 6.17 14.81 29.21
CA SER A 94 7.23 15.08 30.16
C SER A 94 8.70 15.02 29.71
N SER A 95 9.05 15.01 28.45
CA SER A 95 10.43 15.37 28.09
C SER A 95 10.48 16.72 27.36
N PRO A 96 10.75 17.82 28.06
CA PRO A 96 10.82 19.16 27.47
C PRO A 96 12.08 19.40 26.62
N SER A 97 12.92 18.39 26.39
CA SER A 97 14.28 18.53 25.89
C SER A 97 14.49 18.24 24.40
N TRP A 98 13.48 17.86 23.67
CA TRP A 98 13.67 17.53 22.24
C TRP A 98 13.03 18.60 21.36
N PRO A 99 13.83 19.32 20.54
CA PRO A 99 13.28 20.24 19.55
C PRO A 99 12.40 19.48 18.55
N ALA A 100 11.24 20.04 18.27
CA ALA A 100 10.36 19.51 17.25
C ALA A 100 11.10 19.45 15.89
N PRO A 101 11.09 18.30 15.15
CA PRO A 101 11.69 18.25 13.82
C PRO A 101 11.11 19.33 12.91
N VAL A 102 11.97 19.84 12.02
CA VAL A 102 11.58 20.81 10.99
C VAL A 102 10.48 20.24 10.16
N ASN A 103 9.37 20.42 9.97
CA ASN A 103 8.22 19.78 9.28
C ASN A 103 7.28 18.96 10.18
N SER A 104 7.49 18.99 11.49
CA SER A 104 6.54 18.35 12.41
C SER A 104 5.16 19.00 12.31
N ARG A 105 4.13 18.16 12.50
CA ARG A 105 2.75 18.62 12.55
C ARG A 105 2.17 18.40 13.95
N PRO A 106 1.25 19.23 14.42
CA PRO A 106 0.55 18.99 15.67
C PRO A 106 -0.15 17.62 15.65
N ARG A 107 -0.15 16.90 16.76
CA ARG A 107 -0.75 15.55 16.84
C ARG A 107 -2.20 15.48 16.35
N TRP A 108 -2.98 16.49 16.63
CA TRP A 108 -4.39 16.53 16.24
C TRP A 108 -4.61 16.60 14.72
N VAL A 109 -3.59 16.99 13.94
CA VAL A 109 -3.65 17.02 12.48
C VAL A 109 -3.40 15.62 11.89
N VAL A 110 -2.59 14.77 12.57
CA VAL A 110 -2.13 13.49 12.05
C VAL A 110 -3.26 12.54 11.65
N PRO A 111 -4.33 12.35 12.45
CA PRO A 111 -5.44 11.50 12.05
C PRO A 111 -6.11 11.96 10.75
N GLY A 112 -6.27 13.27 10.56
CA GLY A 112 -6.80 13.83 9.32
C GLY A 112 -5.93 13.53 8.11
N LEU A 113 -4.61 13.67 8.24
CA LEU A 113 -3.66 13.32 7.18
C LEU A 113 -3.69 11.83 6.85
N CYS A 114 -3.72 10.94 7.86
CA CYS A 114 -3.84 9.51 7.63
C CYS A 114 -5.12 9.17 6.86
N MET A 115 -6.24 9.79 7.22
CA MET A 115 -7.52 9.58 6.53
C MET A 115 -7.47 10.05 5.06
N GLU A 116 -6.82 11.20 4.77
CA GLU A 116 -6.61 11.67 3.40
C GLU A 116 -5.77 10.68 2.59
N TRP A 117 -4.65 10.22 3.13
CA TRP A 117 -3.78 9.26 2.45
C TRP A 117 -4.48 7.89 2.21
N ILE A 118 -5.33 7.45 3.15
CA ILE A 118 -6.19 6.27 2.95
C ILE A 118 -7.19 6.55 1.82
N ARG A 119 -7.81 7.74 1.78
CA ARG A 119 -8.75 8.13 0.71
C ARG A 119 -8.09 8.08 -0.66
N GLU A 120 -6.84 8.50 -0.77
CA GLU A 120 -6.06 8.50 -2.01
C GLU A 120 -5.54 7.11 -2.42
N SER A 121 -5.60 6.11 -1.56
CA SER A 121 -5.12 4.76 -1.85
C SER A 121 -6.16 3.93 -2.63
N ASP A 122 -5.67 2.97 -3.42
CA ASP A 122 -6.47 1.93 -4.08
C ASP A 122 -6.56 0.66 -3.22
N LEU A 123 -5.61 0.51 -2.28
CA LEU A 123 -5.48 -0.63 -1.39
C LEU A 123 -4.99 -0.18 -0.02
N PHE A 124 -5.69 -0.63 1.03
CA PHE A 124 -5.22 -0.55 2.40
C PHE A 124 -4.52 -1.86 2.76
N PHE A 125 -3.22 -1.80 3.03
CA PHE A 125 -2.42 -2.93 3.47
C PHE A 125 -2.08 -2.76 4.95
N ALA A 126 -2.37 -3.78 5.78
CA ALA A 126 -2.04 -3.78 7.19
C ALA A 126 -1.07 -4.93 7.53
N TRP A 127 0.09 -4.61 8.12
CA TRP A 127 0.98 -5.59 8.74
C TRP A 127 0.76 -5.63 10.24
N ILE A 128 0.21 -6.73 10.74
CA ILE A 128 -0.13 -6.94 12.15
C ILE A 128 0.93 -7.86 12.78
N ASN A 129 1.82 -7.27 13.55
CA ASN A 129 2.89 -7.97 14.27
C ASN A 129 2.77 -7.86 15.81
N ALA A 130 1.74 -7.19 16.30
CA ALA A 130 1.45 -7.01 17.71
C ALA A 130 -0.06 -6.78 17.92
N THR A 131 -0.56 -7.03 19.15
CA THR A 131 -1.97 -6.84 19.50
C THR A 131 -2.32 -5.39 19.85
N ASP A 132 -1.34 -4.60 20.27
CA ASP A 132 -1.50 -3.21 20.70
C ASP A 132 -1.34 -2.20 19.54
N CYS A 133 -1.83 -2.57 18.35
CA CYS A 133 -1.79 -1.74 17.14
C CYS A 133 -3.05 -0.85 17.01
N HIS A 134 -3.40 -0.10 18.07
CA HIS A 134 -4.66 0.66 18.15
C HIS A 134 -4.86 1.65 17.01
N ALA A 135 -3.82 2.41 16.62
CA ALA A 135 -3.90 3.33 15.50
C ALA A 135 -4.21 2.60 14.18
N THR A 136 -3.57 1.44 13.96
CA THR A 136 -3.84 0.61 12.77
C THR A 136 -5.28 0.12 12.70
N LEU A 137 -5.89 -0.22 13.84
CA LEU A 137 -7.30 -0.63 13.89
C LEU A 137 -8.25 0.54 13.59
N LEU A 138 -7.92 1.76 14.03
CA LEU A 138 -8.68 2.95 13.69
C LEU A 138 -8.57 3.27 12.19
N GLU A 139 -7.36 3.22 11.64
CA GLU A 139 -7.09 3.39 10.21
C GLU A 139 -7.83 2.35 9.36
N LEU A 140 -7.88 1.09 9.83
CA LEU A 140 -8.67 0.02 9.23
C LEU A 140 -10.17 0.37 9.19
N GLY A 141 -10.72 0.92 10.28
CA GLY A 141 -12.10 1.39 10.33
C GLY A 141 -12.37 2.48 9.29
N TRP A 142 -11.47 3.43 9.12
CA TRP A 142 -11.58 4.46 8.07
C TRP A 142 -11.50 3.86 6.66
N ALA A 143 -10.60 2.89 6.44
CA ALA A 143 -10.51 2.21 5.15
C ALA A 143 -11.82 1.53 4.78
N HIS A 144 -12.47 0.85 5.73
CA HIS A 144 -13.80 0.25 5.52
C HIS A 144 -14.88 1.29 5.23
N MET A 145 -14.93 2.37 6.00
CA MET A 145 -15.90 3.47 5.77
C MET A 145 -15.74 4.11 4.40
N LEU A 146 -14.51 4.17 3.89
CA LEU A 146 -14.17 4.69 2.56
C LEU A 146 -14.32 3.64 1.45
N GLY A 147 -14.82 2.44 1.75
CA GLY A 147 -15.00 1.35 0.79
C GLY A 147 -13.71 0.83 0.19
N LYS A 148 -12.56 0.98 0.87
CA LYS A 148 -11.28 0.51 0.36
C LYS A 148 -11.16 -1.01 0.47
N PRO A 149 -10.58 -1.69 -0.53
CA PRO A 149 -10.15 -3.07 -0.35
C PRO A 149 -9.06 -3.13 0.70
N VAL A 150 -9.16 -4.14 1.58
CA VAL A 150 -8.25 -4.30 2.72
C VAL A 150 -7.50 -5.63 2.61
N TYR A 151 -6.18 -5.58 2.70
CA TYR A 151 -5.34 -6.75 2.84
C TYR A 151 -4.66 -6.74 4.22
N MET A 152 -5.08 -7.66 5.10
CA MET A 152 -4.49 -7.84 6.43
C MET A 152 -3.48 -8.98 6.41
N ALA A 153 -2.24 -8.67 6.71
CA ALA A 153 -1.17 -9.63 6.85
C ALA A 153 -0.77 -9.78 8.32
N PHE A 154 -0.70 -11.01 8.81
CA PHE A 154 -0.38 -11.32 10.19
C PHE A 154 0.97 -12.00 10.30
N ALA A 155 1.80 -11.59 11.25
CA ALA A 155 3.07 -12.23 11.55
C ALA A 155 2.91 -13.63 12.19
N SER A 156 1.72 -13.96 12.71
CA SER A 156 1.44 -15.27 13.29
C SER A 156 -0.04 -15.64 13.24
N ARG A 157 -0.31 -16.95 13.36
CA ARG A 157 -1.69 -17.47 13.47
C ARG A 157 -2.39 -17.00 14.74
N ASP A 158 -1.65 -16.77 15.82
CA ASP A 158 -2.21 -16.31 17.09
C ASP A 158 -2.71 -14.87 16.97
N LEU A 159 -1.97 -13.99 16.34
CA LEU A 159 -2.42 -12.63 16.02
C LEU A 159 -3.68 -12.66 15.14
N ALA A 160 -3.69 -13.49 14.10
CA ALA A 160 -4.87 -13.63 13.24
C ALA A 160 -6.11 -14.14 13.99
N ARG A 161 -5.94 -15.00 15.02
CA ARG A 161 -7.05 -15.45 15.88
C ARG A 161 -7.54 -14.34 16.79
N GLN A 162 -6.64 -13.60 17.43
CA GLN A 162 -6.98 -12.50 18.34
C GLN A 162 -7.69 -11.36 17.61
N MET A 163 -7.33 -11.09 16.36
CA MET A 163 -7.93 -10.06 15.49
C MET A 163 -9.13 -10.59 14.68
N TRP A 164 -9.85 -11.62 15.21
CA TRP A 164 -10.91 -12.30 14.45
C TRP A 164 -11.98 -11.36 13.92
N PHE A 165 -12.35 -10.33 14.68
CA PHE A 165 -13.35 -9.35 14.27
C PHE A 165 -12.87 -8.54 13.05
N ALA A 166 -11.69 -7.94 13.14
CA ALA A 166 -11.13 -7.10 12.09
C ALA A 166 -10.92 -7.88 10.77
N ARG A 167 -10.42 -9.12 10.85
CA ARG A 167 -10.15 -9.94 9.66
C ARG A 167 -11.42 -10.42 8.94
N ASN A 168 -12.57 -10.40 9.60
CA ASN A 168 -13.85 -10.81 9.02
C ASN A 168 -14.71 -9.62 8.57
N CYS A 169 -14.17 -8.40 8.58
CA CYS A 169 -14.88 -7.26 8.01
C CYS A 169 -15.04 -7.42 6.48
N PRO A 170 -16.11 -6.84 5.89
CA PRO A 170 -16.34 -6.89 4.45
C PRO A 170 -15.14 -6.41 3.63
N ARG A 171 -14.93 -6.97 2.42
CA ARG A 171 -13.84 -6.60 1.51
C ARG A 171 -12.43 -6.73 2.11
N THR A 172 -12.28 -7.59 3.13
CA THR A 172 -11.00 -7.88 3.77
C THR A 172 -10.49 -9.25 3.35
N THR A 173 -9.25 -9.31 2.87
CA THR A 173 -8.48 -10.55 2.76
C THR A 173 -7.46 -10.58 3.89
N ALA A 174 -7.39 -11.72 4.61
CA ALA A 174 -6.56 -11.87 5.78
C ALA A 174 -5.70 -13.13 5.69
N GLN A 175 -4.38 -13.00 5.76
CA GLN A 175 -3.43 -14.12 5.62
C GLN A 175 -2.26 -13.99 6.60
N VAL A 176 -1.63 -15.13 6.92
CA VAL A 176 -0.39 -15.18 7.71
C VAL A 176 0.81 -15.28 6.78
N HIS A 177 1.83 -14.46 7.03
CA HIS A 177 3.03 -14.38 6.21
C HIS A 177 4.30 -14.37 7.07
N ALA A 178 5.41 -14.79 6.50
CA ALA A 178 6.71 -14.77 7.18
C ALA A 178 7.31 -13.36 7.28
N SER A 179 6.96 -12.47 6.34
CA SER A 179 7.48 -11.10 6.31
C SER A 179 6.48 -10.11 5.70
N PRO A 180 6.62 -8.80 6.02
CA PRO A 180 5.79 -7.76 5.41
C PRO A 180 6.05 -7.62 3.89
N ALA A 181 7.26 -7.94 3.41
CA ALA A 181 7.60 -7.89 2.00
C ALA A 181 6.85 -8.96 1.19
N GLU A 182 6.89 -10.22 1.65
CA GLU A 182 6.13 -11.31 1.05
C GLU A 182 4.61 -11.00 1.05
N ALA A 183 4.12 -10.51 2.18
CA ALA A 183 2.72 -10.14 2.33
C ALA A 183 2.30 -9.04 1.35
N LEU A 184 3.13 -8.02 1.17
CA LEU A 184 2.85 -6.93 0.23
C LEU A 184 2.86 -7.43 -1.23
N ASP A 185 3.77 -8.34 -1.59
CA ASP A 185 3.78 -8.95 -2.92
C ASP A 185 2.47 -9.68 -3.21
N ARG A 186 1.96 -10.43 -2.24
CA ARG A 186 0.66 -11.09 -2.34
C ARG A 186 -0.49 -10.10 -2.45
N ALA A 187 -0.45 -9.03 -1.65
CA ALA A 187 -1.47 -7.98 -1.70
C ALA A 187 -1.50 -7.24 -3.04
N LEU A 188 -0.34 -6.98 -3.65
CA LEU A 188 -0.25 -6.34 -4.97
C LEU A 188 -0.76 -7.24 -6.09
N ALA A 189 -0.55 -8.55 -5.97
CA ALA A 189 -1.06 -9.55 -6.91
C ALA A 189 -2.54 -9.89 -6.68
N TRP A 190 -3.12 -9.51 -5.53
CA TRP A 190 -4.50 -9.83 -5.20
C TRP A 190 -5.48 -9.07 -6.09
N GLU A 191 -6.30 -9.81 -6.78
CA GLU A 191 -7.43 -9.27 -7.53
C GLU A 191 -8.60 -9.11 -6.56
N VAL A 192 -9.00 -7.87 -6.32
CA VAL A 192 -10.15 -7.56 -5.47
C VAL A 192 -11.40 -8.14 -6.15
N PRO A 193 -12.15 -9.02 -5.49
CA PRO A 193 -13.41 -9.48 -6.06
C PRO A 193 -14.33 -8.28 -6.28
N PHE A 194 -14.86 -8.15 -7.49
CA PHE A 194 -15.96 -7.24 -7.77
C PHE A 194 -17.23 -7.86 -7.17
N GLU A 195 -17.80 -7.21 -6.17
CA GLU A 195 -19.15 -7.51 -5.70
C GLU A 195 -20.18 -6.76 -6.52
#